data_651fc6874f9166dd7987f72d4299e621
#
_entry.id   651fc6874f9166dd7987f72d4299e621
#
_cell.length_a   1.000
_cell.length_b   1.000
_cell.length_c   1.000
_cell.angle_alpha   90.00
_cell.angle_beta   90.00
_cell.angle_gamma   90.00
#
_symmetry.space_group_name_H-M   'P 1'
#
loop_
_entity.id
_entity.type
_entity.pdbx_description
1 polymer ?
#
loop_
_entity_poly.entity_id
_entity_poly.type
_entity_poly.pdbx_seq_one_letter_code
_entity_poly.pdbx_strand_id
1 'polypeptide(L)'
;MKRADDFEERRKHIANLSDEELYNRFWELTAQVVDPLLELGYKNTTPSVERSVLLRMGISSLDTQKIVNGCMDHGLMGKGAGHCVYKLSKIENISIPEAGTKLANGEGWDVVAASFKGGK
;
A
#
# COMPACT_ATOMS: atom_id res chain seq x y z
N MET A 1 -17.16 26.60 4.39
CA MET A 1 -18.01 26.96 5.55
C MET A 1 -17.11 27.47 6.68
N LYS A 2 -17.37 28.66 7.17
CA LYS A 2 -16.58 29.20 8.28
C LYS A 2 -17.03 28.58 9.60
N ARG A 3 -16.08 28.01 10.34
CA ARG A 3 -16.36 27.43 11.64
C ARG A 3 -16.33 28.49 12.73
N ALA A 4 -17.19 28.37 13.74
CA ALA A 4 -17.14 29.21 14.91
C ALA A 4 -15.87 28.95 15.73
N ASP A 5 -15.35 29.99 16.38
CA ASP A 5 -14.20 29.86 17.28
C ASP A 5 -14.61 29.16 18.57
N ASP A 6 -14.19 27.96 18.76
CA ASP A 6 -14.43 27.11 19.92
C ASP A 6 -13.13 26.65 20.60
N PHE A 7 -12.03 27.39 20.36
CA PHE A 7 -10.70 27.03 20.85
C PHE A 7 -10.66 26.88 22.38
N GLU A 8 -11.22 27.85 23.12
CA GLU A 8 -11.23 27.80 24.58
C GLU A 8 -11.98 26.59 25.13
N GLU A 9 -13.05 26.16 24.47
CA GLU A 9 -13.79 24.97 24.84
C GLU A 9 -13.02 23.69 24.51
N ARG A 10 -12.42 23.64 23.34
CA ARG A 10 -11.73 22.44 22.85
C ARG A 10 -10.39 22.20 23.53
N ARG A 11 -9.72 23.23 24.02
CA ARG A 11 -8.42 23.10 24.69
C ARG A 11 -8.51 22.56 26.12
N LYS A 12 -9.68 22.57 26.74
CA LYS A 12 -9.88 22.24 28.17
C LYS A 12 -9.26 20.88 28.56
N HIS A 13 -9.38 19.89 27.70
CA HIS A 13 -8.89 18.55 27.98
C HIS A 13 -7.35 18.42 28.00
N ILE A 14 -6.64 19.42 27.48
CA ILE A 14 -5.17 19.44 27.43
C ILE A 14 -4.55 20.67 28.12
N ALA A 15 -5.36 21.63 28.55
CA ALA A 15 -4.88 22.92 29.06
C ALA A 15 -3.98 22.80 30.29
N ASN A 16 -4.21 21.80 31.16
CA ASN A 16 -3.50 21.61 32.44
C ASN A 16 -2.46 20.51 32.36
N LEU A 17 -2.15 19.97 31.18
CA LEU A 17 -1.15 18.92 31.02
C LEU A 17 0.26 19.52 30.99
N SER A 18 1.22 18.80 31.61
CA SER A 18 2.64 19.11 31.45
C SER A 18 3.11 18.79 30.02
N ASP A 19 4.31 19.25 29.66
CA ASP A 19 4.89 18.96 28.35
C ASP A 19 5.01 17.46 28.08
N GLU A 20 5.40 16.69 29.08
CA GLU A 20 5.49 15.23 28.98
C GLU A 20 4.10 14.60 28.77
N GLU A 21 3.10 15.04 29.53
CA GLU A 21 1.73 14.57 29.42
C GLU A 21 1.13 14.93 28.07
N LEU A 22 1.40 16.14 27.53
CA LEU A 22 1.00 16.55 26.20
C LEU A 22 1.63 15.67 25.12
N TYR A 23 2.92 15.36 25.24
CA TYR A 23 3.62 14.46 24.32
C TYR A 23 2.96 13.08 24.29
N ASN A 24 2.71 12.50 25.47
CA ASN A 24 2.07 11.19 25.59
C ASN A 24 0.63 11.22 25.04
N ARG A 25 -0.10 12.27 25.35
CA ARG A 25 -1.48 12.45 24.86
C ARG A 25 -1.53 12.60 23.33
N PHE A 26 -0.59 13.33 22.77
CA PHE A 26 -0.46 13.46 21.30
C PHE A 26 -0.30 12.10 20.62
N TRP A 27 0.62 11.29 21.11
CA TRP A 27 0.86 9.98 20.50
C TRP A 27 -0.28 9.01 20.73
N GLU A 28 -0.91 9.05 21.89
CA GLU A 28 -2.10 8.24 22.18
C GLU A 28 -3.24 8.56 21.19
N LEU A 29 -3.54 9.84 21.01
CA LEU A 29 -4.60 10.27 20.07
C LEU A 29 -4.20 10.01 18.62
N THR A 30 -2.94 10.21 18.29
CA THR A 30 -2.42 9.90 16.95
C THR A 30 -2.60 8.42 16.62
N ALA A 31 -2.29 7.52 17.54
CA ALA A 31 -2.48 6.09 17.35
C ALA A 31 -3.95 5.75 17.14
N GLN A 32 -4.86 6.35 17.90
CA GLN A 32 -6.30 6.13 17.74
C GLN A 32 -6.83 6.52 16.35
N VAL A 33 -6.24 7.54 15.72
CA VAL A 33 -6.60 7.97 14.36
C VAL A 33 -5.90 7.13 13.31
N VAL A 34 -4.60 6.87 13.48
CA VAL A 34 -3.75 6.26 12.45
C VAL A 34 -3.89 4.74 12.40
N ASP A 35 -3.99 4.06 13.55
CA ASP A 35 -4.01 2.59 13.59
C ASP A 35 -5.17 1.99 12.79
N PRO A 36 -6.41 2.48 12.87
CA PRO A 36 -7.48 1.99 12.01
C PRO A 36 -7.22 2.17 10.52
N LEU A 37 -6.56 3.28 10.15
CA LEU A 37 -6.20 3.56 8.75
C LEU A 37 -5.11 2.59 8.26
N LEU A 38 -4.12 2.32 9.09
CA LEU A 38 -3.07 1.32 8.79
C LEU A 38 -3.68 -0.08 8.62
N GLU A 39 -4.61 -0.45 9.47
CA GLU A 39 -5.30 -1.74 9.38
C GLU A 39 -6.11 -1.84 8.08
N LEU A 40 -6.85 -0.80 7.72
CA LEU A 40 -7.58 -0.74 6.45
C LEU A 40 -6.64 -0.84 5.26
N GLY A 41 -5.52 -0.12 5.28
CA GLY A 41 -4.51 -0.17 4.23
C GLY A 41 -3.84 -1.54 4.12
N TYR A 42 -3.64 -2.23 5.25
CA TYR A 42 -3.08 -3.58 5.27
C TYR A 42 -4.05 -4.63 4.69
N LYS A 43 -5.34 -4.51 4.99
CA LYS A 43 -6.36 -5.48 4.55
C LYS A 43 -6.92 -5.22 3.17
N ASN A 44 -6.79 -4.00 2.67
CA ASN A 44 -7.44 -3.57 1.43
C ASN A 44 -6.44 -2.88 0.51
N THR A 45 -6.66 -3.01 -0.78
CA THR A 45 -5.94 -2.26 -1.79
C THR A 45 -6.89 -1.84 -2.91
N THR A 46 -6.43 -0.94 -3.76
CA THR A 46 -7.17 -0.49 -4.95
C THR A 46 -6.27 -0.57 -6.17
N PRO A 47 -6.83 -0.67 -7.39
CA PRO A 47 -6.02 -0.60 -8.62
C PRO A 47 -5.15 0.65 -8.69
N SER A 48 -5.62 1.80 -8.19
CA SER A 48 -4.85 3.05 -8.19
C SER A 48 -3.62 2.99 -7.28
N VAL A 49 -3.77 2.39 -6.09
CA VAL A 49 -2.64 2.18 -5.15
C VAL A 49 -1.61 1.26 -5.77
N GLU A 50 -2.05 0.14 -6.35
CA GLU A 50 -1.14 -0.83 -6.98
C GLU A 50 -0.39 -0.22 -8.17
N ARG A 51 -1.06 0.58 -9.01
CA ARG A 51 -0.39 1.33 -10.09
C ARG A 51 0.66 2.28 -9.55
N SER A 52 0.36 2.99 -8.47
CA SER A 52 1.31 3.91 -7.82
C SER A 52 2.58 3.21 -7.36
N VAL A 53 2.44 2.02 -6.77
CA VAL A 53 3.59 1.20 -6.34
C VAL A 53 4.46 0.83 -7.54
N LEU A 54 3.86 0.34 -8.62
CA LEU A 54 4.58 -0.07 -9.82
C LEU A 54 5.31 1.12 -10.50
N LEU A 55 4.68 2.30 -10.53
CA LEU A 55 5.32 3.52 -11.03
C LEU A 55 6.59 3.86 -10.24
N ARG A 56 6.53 3.74 -8.91
CA ARG A 56 7.69 3.95 -8.03
C ARG A 56 8.79 2.91 -8.24
N MET A 57 8.45 1.73 -8.72
CA MET A 57 9.41 0.69 -9.08
C MET A 57 10.05 0.91 -10.46
N GLY A 58 9.68 1.98 -11.16
CA GLY A 58 10.24 2.34 -12.47
C GLY A 58 9.54 1.68 -13.66
N ILE A 59 8.34 1.12 -13.47
CA ILE A 59 7.55 0.53 -14.54
C ILE A 59 6.73 1.61 -15.24
N SER A 60 6.63 1.54 -16.58
CA SER A 60 5.91 2.55 -17.36
C SER A 60 4.42 2.60 -17.00
N SER A 61 3.79 3.76 -17.18
CA SER A 61 2.36 3.94 -16.91
C SER A 61 1.46 3.01 -17.75
N LEU A 62 1.87 2.69 -18.97
CA LEU A 62 1.13 1.76 -19.84
C LEU A 62 1.22 0.33 -19.33
N ASP A 63 2.40 -0.08 -18.88
CA ASP A 63 2.61 -1.43 -18.38
C ASP A 63 2.01 -1.63 -16.98
N THR A 64 2.01 -0.60 -16.13
CA THR A 64 1.41 -0.69 -14.79
C THR A 64 -0.06 -1.06 -14.86
N GLN A 65 -0.80 -0.50 -15.80
CA GLN A 65 -2.22 -0.84 -15.95
C GLN A 65 -2.42 -2.29 -16.37
N LYS A 66 -1.61 -2.77 -17.30
CA LYS A 66 -1.65 -4.17 -17.75
C LYS A 66 -1.31 -5.14 -16.61
N ILE A 67 -0.30 -4.82 -15.82
CA ILE A 67 0.10 -5.63 -14.66
C ILE A 67 -1.00 -5.68 -13.61
N VAL A 68 -1.60 -4.54 -13.28
CA VAL A 68 -2.71 -4.49 -12.30
C VAL A 68 -3.91 -5.29 -12.80
N ASN A 69 -4.26 -5.18 -14.08
CA ASN A 69 -5.31 -5.99 -14.68
C ASN A 69 -4.98 -7.49 -14.59
N GLY A 70 -3.74 -7.87 -14.88
CA GLY A 70 -3.27 -9.25 -14.71
C GLY A 70 -3.38 -9.75 -13.28
N CYS A 71 -3.06 -8.90 -12.30
CA CYS A 71 -3.25 -9.23 -10.87
C CYS A 71 -4.71 -9.50 -10.54
N MET A 72 -5.63 -8.69 -11.06
CA MET A 72 -7.05 -8.90 -10.85
C MET A 72 -7.52 -10.20 -11.48
N ASP A 73 -7.13 -10.46 -12.73
CA ASP A 73 -7.52 -11.66 -13.48
C ASP A 73 -7.04 -12.95 -12.82
N HIS A 74 -5.88 -12.91 -12.16
CA HIS A 74 -5.30 -14.07 -11.48
C HIS A 74 -5.60 -14.13 -9.97
N GLY A 75 -6.43 -13.21 -9.45
CA GLY A 75 -6.80 -13.19 -8.04
C GLY A 75 -5.64 -12.85 -7.09
N LEU A 76 -4.65 -12.07 -7.57
CA LEU A 76 -3.43 -11.75 -6.82
C LEU A 76 -3.38 -10.34 -6.25
N MET A 77 -4.48 -9.59 -6.31
CA MET A 77 -4.52 -8.22 -5.77
C MET A 77 -4.16 -8.16 -4.28
N GLY A 78 -4.60 -9.15 -3.49
CA GLY A 78 -4.27 -9.23 -2.08
C GLY A 78 -2.79 -9.49 -1.79
N LYS A 79 -2.04 -9.97 -2.77
CA LYS A 79 -0.58 -10.18 -2.66
C LYS A 79 0.21 -8.91 -3.02
N GLY A 80 -0.38 -8.02 -3.81
CA GLY A 80 0.22 -6.78 -4.28
C GLY A 80 0.90 -6.93 -5.63
N ALA A 81 0.63 -5.98 -6.55
CA ALA A 81 1.20 -6.01 -7.90
C ALA A 81 2.72 -5.88 -7.90
N GLY A 82 3.27 -5.02 -7.04
CA GLY A 82 4.72 -4.88 -6.89
C GLY A 82 5.37 -6.16 -6.38
N HIS A 83 4.71 -6.89 -5.48
CA HIS A 83 5.20 -8.17 -4.98
C HIS A 83 5.21 -9.23 -6.10
N CYS A 84 4.22 -9.22 -6.99
CA CYS A 84 4.20 -10.12 -8.15
C CYS A 84 5.41 -9.88 -9.06
N VAL A 85 5.71 -8.62 -9.38
CA VAL A 85 6.89 -8.24 -10.18
C VAL A 85 8.18 -8.68 -9.49
N TYR A 86 8.31 -8.36 -8.21
CA TYR A 86 9.49 -8.74 -7.42
C TYR A 86 9.70 -10.26 -7.38
N LYS A 87 8.63 -11.02 -7.16
CA LYS A 87 8.72 -12.48 -7.15
C LYS A 87 9.18 -13.04 -8.49
N LEU A 88 8.61 -12.57 -9.59
CA LEU A 88 9.05 -13.05 -10.93
C LEU A 88 10.52 -12.69 -11.18
N SER A 89 10.94 -11.48 -10.83
CA SER A 89 12.33 -11.06 -10.91
C SER A 89 13.27 -12.04 -10.18
N LYS A 90 12.90 -12.44 -8.97
CA LYS A 90 13.71 -13.37 -8.17
C LYS A 90 13.70 -14.81 -8.70
N ILE A 91 12.54 -15.31 -9.13
CA ILE A 91 12.42 -16.68 -9.64
C ILE A 91 13.19 -16.87 -10.95
N GLU A 92 13.06 -15.92 -11.86
CA GLU A 92 13.71 -15.99 -13.16
C GLU A 92 15.11 -15.35 -13.20
N ASN A 93 15.54 -14.73 -12.09
CA ASN A 93 16.81 -14.02 -11.98
C ASN A 93 16.99 -12.94 -13.07
N ILE A 94 15.95 -12.14 -13.26
CA ILE A 94 15.89 -11.02 -14.20
C ILE A 94 15.69 -9.71 -13.44
N SER A 95 15.89 -8.57 -14.12
CA SER A 95 15.68 -7.26 -13.51
C SER A 95 14.19 -6.98 -13.25
N ILE A 96 13.92 -6.02 -12.34
CA ILE A 96 12.54 -5.57 -12.06
C ILE A 96 11.85 -5.06 -13.33
N PRO A 97 12.48 -4.18 -14.17
CA PRO A 97 11.86 -3.76 -15.43
C PRO A 97 11.54 -4.91 -16.38
N GLU A 98 12.43 -5.88 -16.51
CA GLU A 98 12.20 -7.07 -17.36
C GLU A 98 11.04 -7.90 -16.84
N ALA A 99 10.98 -8.15 -15.55
CA ALA A 99 9.86 -8.86 -14.93
C ALA A 99 8.54 -8.13 -15.15
N GLY A 100 8.53 -6.81 -14.99
CA GLY A 100 7.37 -5.97 -15.27
C GLY A 100 6.91 -6.07 -16.72
N THR A 101 7.84 -6.02 -17.68
CA THR A 101 7.53 -6.16 -19.10
C THR A 101 6.93 -7.53 -19.42
N LYS A 102 7.47 -8.59 -18.86
CA LYS A 102 6.93 -9.95 -19.03
C LYS A 102 5.49 -10.04 -18.54
N LEU A 103 5.23 -9.60 -17.31
CA LEU A 103 3.88 -9.62 -16.75
C LEU A 103 2.90 -8.76 -17.54
N ALA A 104 3.34 -7.58 -18.02
CA ALA A 104 2.53 -6.72 -18.87
C ALA A 104 2.16 -7.38 -20.19
N ASN A 105 3.02 -8.24 -20.74
CA ASN A 105 2.78 -9.01 -21.94
C ASN A 105 1.95 -10.28 -21.69
N GLY A 106 1.56 -10.54 -20.46
CA GLY A 106 0.78 -11.73 -20.11
C GLY A 106 1.61 -12.96 -19.78
N GLU A 107 2.94 -12.82 -19.67
CA GLU A 107 3.86 -13.92 -19.42
C GLU A 107 4.26 -14.02 -17.95
N GLY A 108 4.44 -15.22 -17.44
CA GLY A 108 4.96 -15.45 -16.09
C GLY A 108 3.91 -15.46 -14.98
N TRP A 109 2.66 -15.21 -15.27
CA TRP A 109 1.60 -15.21 -14.28
C TRP A 109 1.40 -16.57 -13.59
N ASP A 110 1.54 -17.66 -14.33
CA ASP A 110 1.42 -19.01 -13.77
C ASP A 110 2.53 -19.28 -12.76
N VAL A 111 3.75 -18.87 -13.07
CA VAL A 111 4.91 -19.01 -12.19
C VAL A 111 4.71 -18.22 -10.91
N VAL A 112 4.26 -16.97 -11.03
CA VAL A 112 3.99 -16.11 -9.88
C VAL A 112 2.86 -16.68 -9.02
N ALA A 113 1.74 -17.07 -9.64
CA ALA A 113 0.61 -17.65 -8.92
C ALA A 113 0.99 -18.93 -8.17
N ALA A 114 1.77 -19.82 -8.81
CA ALA A 114 2.27 -21.03 -8.18
C ALA A 114 3.17 -20.74 -6.98
N SER A 115 3.99 -19.69 -7.06
CA SER A 115 4.90 -19.30 -5.99
C SER A 115 4.18 -18.84 -4.72
N PHE A 116 2.97 -18.33 -4.85
CA PHE A 116 2.13 -17.93 -3.71
C PHE A 116 1.36 -19.11 -3.09
N LYS A 117 1.15 -20.17 -3.85
CA LYS A 117 0.47 -21.38 -3.33
C LYS A 117 1.41 -22.25 -2.49
N GLY A 118 2.69 -22.26 -2.77
CA GLY A 118 3.70 -23.05 -2.07
C GLY A 118 4.37 -22.37 -0.89
N GLY A 119 4.08 -21.09 -0.63
CA GLY A 119 4.71 -20.30 0.43
C GLY A 119 3.80 -20.10 1.62
N LYS A 120 4.31 -20.44 2.79
CA LYS A 120 3.74 -19.96 4.03
C LYS A 120 4.11 -18.48 4.22
#